data_c8b9a656f64818981f592193e7193177
#
_entry.id   c8b9a656f64818981f592193e7193177
#
_cell.length_a   1.000
_cell.length_b   1.000
_cell.length_c   1.000
_cell.angle_alpha   90.00
_cell.angle_beta   90.00
_cell.angle_gamma   90.00
#
_symmetry.space_group_name_H-M   'P 1'
#
loop_
_entity.id
_entity.type
_entity.pdbx_description
1 polymer ?
#
loop_
_entity_poly.entity_id
_entity_poly.type
_entity_poly.pdbx_seq_one_letter_code
_entity_poly.pdbx_strand_id
1 'polypeptide(L)'
;MKYFFKTRLGNTRFQLADGSVLFKDVPIARTGEQVYGAEELPDLQPDSHGLITVQRTPEEVFSERTIASFEGMAVTIGHPKDFSGNIIFVTPENWRQLSNGHIQNVRRGAGDKSDLLLADVIAKTPEAIQAVEDGDDEVSCGYDADYRQISPGIAEQYAITGNHLAFVPNGRAGSRCALGDAMPSTTKNWFTRLLKARKTNDAAEMANLIDNPPDNLTGDDDVTSSMTPGGVVINLA
;
A
#
# COMPACT_ATOMS: atom_id res chain seq x y z
N MET A 1 28.35 -12.14 -20.71
CA MET A 1 28.10 -10.71 -20.42
C MET A 1 26.71 -10.61 -19.86
N LYS A 2 26.53 -10.02 -18.67
CA LYS A 2 25.17 -9.82 -18.09
C LYS A 2 24.70 -8.43 -18.47
N TYR A 3 23.52 -8.34 -19.05
CA TYR A 3 22.87 -7.08 -19.38
C TYR A 3 21.81 -6.77 -18.31
N PHE A 4 21.79 -5.53 -17.84
CA PHE A 4 20.80 -5.03 -16.88
C PHE A 4 19.80 -4.15 -17.62
N PHE A 5 18.52 -4.46 -17.48
CA PHE A 5 17.46 -3.66 -18.05
C PHE A 5 16.34 -3.44 -17.02
N LYS A 6 15.57 -2.41 -17.23
CA LYS A 6 14.41 -2.07 -16.45
C LYS A 6 13.20 -2.15 -17.34
N THR A 7 12.28 -3.04 -17.00
CA THR A 7 11.02 -3.20 -17.75
C THR A 7 9.90 -2.49 -16.98
N ARG A 8 9.10 -1.68 -17.67
CA ARG A 8 7.93 -1.02 -17.10
C ARG A 8 6.77 -2.01 -17.11
N LEU A 9 6.16 -2.24 -15.93
CA LEU A 9 4.99 -3.11 -15.75
C LEU A 9 3.67 -2.33 -15.61
N GLY A 10 3.76 -0.99 -15.62
CA GLY A 10 2.67 -0.05 -15.45
C GLY A 10 3.22 1.37 -15.39
N ASN A 11 2.41 2.36 -15.00
CA ASN A 11 2.85 3.76 -14.92
C ASN A 11 3.87 3.98 -13.79
N THR A 12 3.76 3.25 -12.70
CA THR A 12 4.57 3.40 -11.48
C THR A 12 5.29 2.12 -11.08
N ARG A 13 5.04 0.97 -11.72
CA ARG A 13 5.64 -0.34 -11.43
C ARG A 13 6.70 -0.71 -12.46
N PHE A 14 7.86 -1.15 -12.01
CA PHE A 14 8.99 -1.49 -12.87
C PHE A 14 9.71 -2.74 -12.37
N GLN A 15 9.92 -3.71 -13.23
CA GLN A 15 10.82 -4.82 -12.93
C GLN A 15 12.28 -4.37 -13.10
N LEU A 16 13.10 -4.66 -12.09
CA LEU A 16 14.53 -4.39 -12.10
C LEU A 16 15.30 -5.59 -12.68
N ALA A 17 16.55 -5.36 -13.05
CA ALA A 17 17.39 -6.36 -13.71
C ALA A 17 17.66 -7.63 -12.87
N ASP A 18 17.57 -7.53 -11.55
CA ASP A 18 17.75 -8.64 -10.60
C ASP A 18 16.44 -9.40 -10.32
N GLY A 19 15.35 -9.02 -10.98
CA GLY A 19 14.02 -9.60 -10.79
C GLY A 19 13.19 -8.93 -9.71
N SER A 20 13.76 -8.00 -8.92
CA SER A 20 12.99 -7.23 -7.94
C SER A 20 12.04 -6.23 -8.64
N VAL A 21 11.06 -5.75 -7.91
CA VAL A 21 10.06 -4.79 -8.42
C VAL A 21 10.17 -3.47 -7.68
N LEU A 22 10.29 -2.39 -8.44
CA LEU A 22 10.24 -1.02 -7.96
C LEU A 22 8.85 -0.44 -8.20
N PHE A 23 8.23 0.05 -7.15
CA PHE A 23 7.03 0.88 -7.18
C PHE A 23 7.44 2.33 -6.89
N LYS A 24 7.12 3.25 -7.79
CA LYS A 24 7.50 4.65 -7.66
C LYS A 24 6.35 5.50 -7.13
N ASP A 25 6.72 6.57 -6.41
CA ASP A 25 5.77 7.59 -5.96
C ASP A 25 4.61 7.03 -5.13
N VAL A 26 4.89 5.96 -4.35
CA VAL A 26 3.91 5.28 -3.49
C VAL A 26 3.54 6.20 -2.32
N PRO A 27 2.25 6.52 -2.13
CA PRO A 27 1.79 7.16 -0.92
C PRO A 27 1.90 6.19 0.26
N ILE A 28 2.78 6.49 1.23
CA ILE A 28 3.01 5.63 2.40
C ILE A 28 2.31 6.13 3.66
N ALA A 29 2.04 7.44 3.73
CA ALA A 29 1.30 8.04 4.83
C ALA A 29 0.56 9.29 4.35
N ARG A 30 -0.39 9.77 5.16
CA ARG A 30 -1.14 10.99 4.91
C ARG A 30 -1.26 11.85 6.16
N THR A 31 -1.50 13.13 5.98
CA THR A 31 -1.97 14.05 7.01
C THR A 31 -3.48 13.88 7.28
N GLY A 32 -4.02 14.64 8.20
CA GLY A 32 -5.43 14.65 8.56
C GLY A 32 -5.72 13.73 9.75
N GLU A 33 -6.90 13.17 9.80
CA GLU A 33 -7.39 12.44 10.96
C GLU A 33 -7.37 10.93 10.74
N GLN A 34 -7.11 10.19 11.83
CA GLN A 34 -7.27 8.75 11.93
C GLN A 34 -8.00 8.41 13.21
N VAL A 35 -8.90 7.42 13.15
CA VAL A 35 -9.69 6.99 14.30
C VAL A 35 -9.06 5.73 14.91
N TYR A 36 -8.93 5.74 16.24
CA TYR A 36 -8.42 4.65 17.06
C TYR A 36 -9.47 4.23 18.08
N GLY A 37 -9.47 2.96 18.47
CA GLY A 37 -10.20 2.50 19.64
C GLY A 37 -9.46 2.88 20.94
N ALA A 38 -10.21 2.99 22.04
CA ALA A 38 -9.63 3.29 23.35
C ALA A 38 -8.54 2.29 23.78
N GLU A 39 -8.68 1.03 23.38
CA GLU A 39 -7.73 -0.05 23.67
C GLU A 39 -6.38 0.10 22.94
N GLU A 40 -6.36 0.86 21.84
CA GLU A 40 -5.11 1.12 21.10
C GLU A 40 -4.29 2.26 21.72
N LEU A 41 -4.93 3.17 22.44
CA LEU A 41 -4.32 4.34 23.09
C LEU A 41 -4.81 4.46 24.54
N PRO A 42 -4.43 3.51 25.42
CA PRO A 42 -5.01 3.37 26.76
C PRO A 42 -4.72 4.56 27.71
N ASP A 43 -3.68 5.34 27.42
CA ASP A 43 -3.29 6.52 28.20
C ASP A 43 -4.12 7.78 27.84
N LEU A 44 -5.01 7.68 26.83
CA LEU A 44 -5.83 8.80 26.39
C LEU A 44 -7.31 8.58 26.74
N GLN A 45 -8.01 9.69 26.96
CA GLN A 45 -9.44 9.66 27.22
C GLN A 45 -10.23 9.63 25.91
N PRO A 46 -11.02 8.56 25.65
CA PRO A 46 -11.87 8.47 24.46
C PRO A 46 -13.12 9.37 24.56
N ASP A 47 -13.85 9.47 23.47
CA ASP A 47 -15.20 10.03 23.42
C ASP A 47 -16.24 9.08 24.04
N SER A 48 -17.52 9.48 23.99
CA SER A 48 -18.65 8.68 24.50
C SER A 48 -18.87 7.35 23.77
N HIS A 49 -18.24 7.14 22.61
CA HIS A 49 -18.31 5.91 21.79
C HIS A 49 -17.07 5.04 21.96
N GLY A 50 -16.12 5.41 22.81
CA GLY A 50 -14.88 4.69 23.01
C GLY A 50 -13.84 4.94 21.90
N LEU A 51 -13.97 6.05 21.15
CA LEU A 51 -13.11 6.38 20.03
C LEU A 51 -12.23 7.59 20.33
N ILE A 52 -11.08 7.62 19.66
CA ILE A 52 -10.12 8.72 19.73
C ILE A 52 -9.75 9.13 18.30
N THR A 53 -10.09 10.34 17.92
CA THR A 53 -9.66 10.94 16.65
C THR A 53 -8.29 11.56 16.83
N VAL A 54 -7.31 11.01 16.14
CA VAL A 54 -5.92 11.45 16.19
C VAL A 54 -5.62 12.34 15.00
N GLN A 55 -5.22 13.57 15.28
CA GLN A 55 -4.79 14.55 14.30
C GLN A 55 -3.32 14.31 13.93
N ARG A 56 -3.02 14.26 12.63
CA ARG A 56 -1.70 14.11 12.04
C ARG A 56 -1.41 15.36 11.23
N THR A 57 -0.69 16.29 11.85
CA THR A 57 -0.43 17.60 11.24
C THR A 57 0.62 17.52 10.13
N PRO A 58 0.56 18.42 9.13
CA PRO A 58 1.59 18.50 8.10
C PRO A 58 2.99 18.75 8.67
N GLU A 59 3.08 19.55 9.74
CA GLU A 59 4.32 19.91 10.42
C GLU A 59 5.02 18.68 10.96
N GLU A 60 4.26 17.70 11.49
CA GLU A 60 4.81 16.47 12.03
C GLU A 60 5.08 15.43 10.93
N VAL A 61 4.08 15.15 10.08
CA VAL A 61 4.20 14.11 9.03
C VAL A 61 5.31 14.43 8.02
N PHE A 62 5.51 15.72 7.70
CA PHE A 62 6.52 16.15 6.75
C PHE A 62 7.77 16.78 7.39
N SER A 63 7.94 16.63 8.71
CA SER A 63 9.17 17.05 9.36
C SER A 63 10.38 16.30 8.77
N GLU A 64 11.53 16.97 8.71
CA GLU A 64 12.77 16.35 8.23
C GLU A 64 13.10 15.08 9.05
N ARG A 65 12.81 15.09 10.35
CA ARG A 65 13.01 13.95 11.24
C ARG A 65 12.12 12.77 10.82
N THR A 66 10.83 12.99 10.63
CA THR A 66 9.88 11.95 10.21
C THR A 66 10.27 11.37 8.85
N ILE A 67 10.54 12.24 7.86
CA ILE A 67 10.99 11.83 6.52
C ILE A 67 12.26 10.96 6.61
N ALA A 68 13.29 11.47 7.32
CA ALA A 68 14.56 10.76 7.46
C ALA A 68 14.42 9.42 8.19
N SER A 69 13.47 9.31 9.15
CA SER A 69 13.26 8.06 9.88
C SER A 69 12.69 6.93 9.03
N PHE A 70 11.99 7.26 7.94
CA PHE A 70 11.48 6.26 7.00
C PHE A 70 12.47 5.88 5.90
N GLU A 71 13.52 6.68 5.65
CA GLU A 71 14.49 6.40 4.59
C GLU A 71 15.26 5.10 4.86
N GLY A 72 15.24 4.19 3.88
CA GLY A 72 15.93 2.89 3.97
C GLY A 72 15.22 1.84 4.82
N MET A 73 14.02 2.12 5.36
CA MET A 73 13.29 1.17 6.20
C MET A 73 12.86 -0.08 5.43
N ALA A 74 12.69 -1.17 6.17
CA ALA A 74 12.29 -2.47 5.63
C ALA A 74 10.88 -2.44 5.04
N VAL A 75 10.69 -3.18 3.95
CA VAL A 75 9.37 -3.64 3.50
C VAL A 75 9.09 -5.01 4.13
N THR A 76 7.88 -5.20 4.67
CA THR A 76 7.42 -6.45 5.27
C THR A 76 6.11 -6.93 4.63
N ILE A 77 5.79 -8.20 4.75
CA ILE A 77 4.48 -8.76 4.38
C ILE A 77 3.63 -8.82 5.66
N GLY A 78 2.64 -7.93 5.77
CA GLY A 78 1.96 -7.66 7.03
C GLY A 78 2.87 -7.00 8.07
N HIS A 79 2.27 -6.52 9.17
CA HIS A 79 3.05 -6.07 10.32
C HIS A 79 3.64 -7.28 11.06
N PRO A 80 4.98 -7.33 11.29
CA PRO A 80 5.61 -8.42 12.01
C PRO A 80 5.05 -8.55 13.43
N LYS A 81 4.84 -9.79 13.89
CA LYS A 81 4.28 -10.09 15.20
C LYS A 81 5.11 -11.14 15.92
N ASP A 82 5.17 -11.04 17.25
CA ASP A 82 5.68 -12.08 18.11
C ASP A 82 4.68 -13.25 18.25
N PHE A 83 5.07 -14.30 18.98
CA PHE A 83 4.21 -15.47 19.22
C PHE A 83 2.94 -15.14 20.03
N SER A 84 2.89 -13.99 20.71
CA SER A 84 1.74 -13.50 21.47
C SER A 84 0.83 -12.60 20.63
N GLY A 85 1.23 -12.29 19.38
CA GLY A 85 0.48 -11.42 18.46
C GLY A 85 0.80 -9.93 18.60
N ASN A 86 1.76 -9.54 19.44
CA ASN A 86 2.19 -8.14 19.56
C ASN A 86 3.04 -7.74 18.35
N ILE A 87 2.84 -6.53 17.86
CA ILE A 87 3.67 -5.96 16.79
C ILE A 87 5.10 -5.81 17.30
N ILE A 88 6.06 -6.29 16.51
CA ILE A 88 7.49 -6.13 16.76
C ILE A 88 8.11 -5.24 15.69
N PHE A 89 9.11 -4.47 16.09
CA PHE A 89 9.85 -3.63 15.15
C PHE A 89 10.93 -4.43 14.43
N VAL A 90 11.19 -4.02 13.19
CA VAL A 90 12.35 -4.50 12.44
C VAL A 90 13.60 -3.83 13.00
N THR A 91 14.57 -4.64 13.38
CA THR A 91 15.87 -4.22 13.94
C THR A 91 17.00 -4.92 13.20
N PRO A 92 18.27 -4.50 13.37
CA PRO A 92 19.40 -5.19 12.75
C PRO A 92 19.47 -6.70 13.09
N GLU A 93 18.98 -7.09 14.26
CA GLU A 93 19.01 -8.49 14.74
C GLU A 93 18.00 -9.38 14.00
N ASN A 94 16.83 -8.83 13.61
CA ASN A 94 15.75 -9.57 12.97
C ASN A 94 15.52 -9.20 11.50
N TRP A 95 16.27 -8.23 10.97
CA TRP A 95 16.17 -7.75 9.59
C TRP A 95 16.16 -8.88 8.57
N ARG A 96 17.07 -9.85 8.71
CA ARG A 96 17.23 -10.95 7.76
C ARG A 96 15.97 -11.80 7.63
N GLN A 97 15.20 -11.94 8.70
CA GLN A 97 13.99 -12.74 8.74
C GLN A 97 12.75 -11.99 8.29
N LEU A 98 12.72 -10.68 8.54
CA LEU A 98 11.49 -9.88 8.40
C LEU A 98 11.47 -9.01 7.15
N SER A 99 12.64 -8.63 6.62
CA SER A 99 12.70 -7.72 5.48
C SER A 99 12.50 -8.45 4.16
N ASN A 100 11.59 -7.92 3.36
CA ASN A 100 11.29 -8.38 2.00
C ASN A 100 11.69 -7.32 0.94
N GLY A 101 12.29 -6.23 1.38
CA GLY A 101 12.70 -5.11 0.55
C GLY A 101 12.96 -3.86 1.39
N HIS A 102 12.94 -2.72 0.76
CA HIS A 102 13.14 -1.43 1.45
C HIS A 102 12.43 -0.29 0.72
N ILE A 103 12.30 0.83 1.41
CA ILE A 103 11.82 2.08 0.83
C ILE A 103 12.97 3.08 0.69
N GLN A 104 12.86 3.99 -0.25
CA GLN A 104 13.84 5.03 -0.50
C GLN A 104 13.18 6.28 -1.09
N ASN A 105 13.91 7.38 -1.12
CA ASN A 105 13.44 8.64 -1.72
C ASN A 105 12.14 9.13 -1.07
N VAL A 106 12.12 9.12 0.27
CA VAL A 106 10.97 9.55 1.07
C VAL A 106 10.84 11.06 0.99
N ARG A 107 9.63 11.55 0.65
CA ARG A 107 9.40 12.95 0.39
C ARG A 107 7.92 13.34 0.52
N ARG A 108 7.65 14.61 0.75
CA ARG A 108 6.29 15.14 0.62
C ARG A 108 5.85 15.11 -0.84
N GLY A 109 4.60 14.76 -1.10
CA GLY A 109 3.98 14.88 -2.41
C GLY A 109 3.74 16.36 -2.81
N ALA A 110 3.45 16.57 -4.08
CA ALA A 110 3.13 17.88 -4.63
C ALA A 110 1.77 17.87 -5.34
N GLY A 111 1.18 19.04 -5.56
CA GLY A 111 -0.15 19.18 -6.19
C GLY A 111 -1.22 18.42 -5.42
N ASP A 112 -1.97 17.55 -6.10
CA ASP A 112 -3.05 16.75 -5.52
C ASP A 112 -2.58 15.72 -4.48
N LYS A 113 -1.27 15.50 -4.37
CA LYS A 113 -0.63 14.64 -3.39
C LYS A 113 0.07 15.42 -2.26
N SER A 114 -0.17 16.72 -2.11
CA SER A 114 0.52 17.58 -1.14
C SER A 114 0.25 17.24 0.34
N ASP A 115 -0.78 16.45 0.60
CA ASP A 115 -1.15 15.91 1.91
C ASP A 115 -0.59 14.48 2.15
N LEU A 116 0.18 13.94 1.20
CA LEU A 116 0.74 12.59 1.24
C LEU A 116 2.26 12.60 1.44
N LEU A 117 2.75 11.64 2.22
CA LEU A 117 4.16 11.25 2.26
C LEU A 117 4.37 10.16 1.22
N LEU A 118 5.29 10.37 0.30
CA LEU A 118 5.61 9.47 -0.80
C LEU A 118 6.95 8.79 -0.57
N ALA A 119 7.08 7.56 -1.07
CA ALA A 119 8.36 6.85 -1.17
C ALA A 119 8.44 6.04 -2.46
N ASP A 120 9.64 5.69 -2.87
CA ASP A 120 9.87 4.63 -3.84
C ASP A 120 10.04 3.32 -3.06
N VAL A 121 9.28 2.29 -3.40
CA VAL A 121 9.23 1.02 -2.67
C VAL A 121 9.85 -0.08 -3.53
N ILE A 122 10.77 -0.85 -2.98
CA ILE A 122 11.42 -1.96 -3.69
C ILE A 122 11.08 -3.27 -2.99
N ALA A 123 10.31 -4.13 -3.68
CA ALA A 123 10.09 -5.51 -3.28
C ALA A 123 11.24 -6.38 -3.82
N LYS A 124 11.97 -7.05 -2.92
CA LYS A 124 13.19 -7.80 -3.23
C LYS A 124 12.98 -9.32 -3.25
N THR A 125 11.96 -9.82 -2.54
CA THR A 125 11.71 -11.26 -2.44
C THR A 125 10.55 -11.69 -3.32
N PRO A 126 10.57 -12.93 -3.86
CA PRO A 126 9.45 -13.47 -4.61
C PRO A 126 8.14 -13.45 -3.81
N GLU A 127 8.22 -13.69 -2.50
CA GLU A 127 7.07 -13.70 -1.59
C GLU A 127 6.40 -12.33 -1.51
N ALA A 128 7.17 -11.25 -1.43
CA ALA A 128 6.62 -9.89 -1.40
C ALA A 128 5.98 -9.51 -2.74
N ILE A 129 6.60 -9.91 -3.86
CA ILE A 129 6.05 -9.68 -5.20
C ILE A 129 4.73 -10.44 -5.35
N GLN A 130 4.69 -11.70 -4.92
CA GLN A 130 3.50 -12.53 -4.97
C GLN A 130 2.39 -11.99 -4.06
N ALA A 131 2.70 -11.53 -2.84
CA ALA A 131 1.73 -10.92 -1.93
C ALA A 131 1.00 -9.74 -2.58
N VAL A 132 1.73 -8.87 -3.29
CA VAL A 132 1.13 -7.75 -4.04
C VAL A 132 0.23 -8.28 -5.18
N GLU A 133 0.64 -9.32 -5.89
CA GLU A 133 -0.16 -9.93 -6.95
C GLU A 133 -1.42 -10.62 -6.42
N ASP A 134 -1.33 -11.20 -5.22
CA ASP A 134 -2.45 -11.83 -4.52
C ASP A 134 -3.40 -10.81 -3.87
N GLY A 135 -2.98 -9.54 -3.81
CA GLY A 135 -3.86 -8.46 -3.40
C GLY A 135 -3.46 -7.69 -2.15
N ASP A 136 -2.27 -7.89 -1.60
CA ASP A 136 -1.70 -7.06 -0.54
C ASP A 136 -1.06 -5.80 -1.17
N ASP A 137 -1.85 -4.99 -1.85
CA ASP A 137 -1.39 -3.82 -2.61
C ASP A 137 -1.60 -2.49 -1.89
N GLU A 138 -2.23 -2.47 -0.72
CA GLU A 138 -2.20 -1.32 0.17
C GLU A 138 -0.95 -1.37 1.06
N VAL A 139 -0.54 -0.21 1.57
CA VAL A 139 0.61 -0.10 2.44
C VAL A 139 0.24 0.48 3.80
N SER A 140 0.91 0.01 4.83
CA SER A 140 0.75 0.47 6.21
C SER A 140 2.11 0.70 6.85
N CYS A 141 2.36 1.92 7.31
CA CYS A 141 3.57 2.24 8.06
C CYS A 141 3.54 1.63 9.46
N GLY A 142 4.59 0.92 9.83
CA GLY A 142 4.95 0.64 11.21
C GLY A 142 5.88 1.74 11.72
N TYR A 143 5.53 2.38 12.82
CA TYR A 143 6.26 3.49 13.40
C TYR A 143 6.03 3.58 14.91
N ASP A 144 6.90 4.28 15.59
CA ASP A 144 6.70 4.77 16.95
C ASP A 144 6.27 6.23 16.93
N ALA A 145 5.44 6.64 17.87
CA ALA A 145 4.99 8.01 17.99
C ALA A 145 4.45 8.30 19.40
N ASP A 146 4.53 9.54 19.80
CA ASP A 146 3.89 10.05 21.00
C ASP A 146 2.50 10.65 20.65
N TYR A 147 1.64 10.66 21.66
CA TYR A 147 0.28 11.21 21.53
C TYR A 147 0.01 12.21 22.64
N ARG A 148 -0.61 13.32 22.31
CA ARG A 148 -1.02 14.36 23.24
C ARG A 148 -2.52 14.54 23.19
N GLN A 149 -3.19 14.40 24.34
CA GLN A 149 -4.60 14.70 24.47
C GLN A 149 -4.87 16.19 24.24
N ILE A 150 -5.81 16.51 23.36
CA ILE A 150 -6.31 17.88 23.15
C ILE A 150 -7.60 18.07 23.94
N SER A 151 -8.53 17.12 23.81
CA SER A 151 -9.78 17.06 24.57
C SER A 151 -10.28 15.60 24.58
N PRO A 152 -11.30 15.23 25.39
CA PRO A 152 -11.86 13.89 25.34
C PRO A 152 -12.23 13.51 23.88
N GLY A 153 -11.74 12.34 23.41
CA GLY A 153 -11.93 11.85 22.06
C GLY A 153 -11.06 12.51 20.99
N ILE A 154 -10.20 13.49 21.30
CA ILE A 154 -9.34 14.15 20.34
C ILE A 154 -7.90 14.18 20.85
N ALA A 155 -6.97 13.71 20.04
CA ALA A 155 -5.54 13.72 20.31
C ALA A 155 -4.74 14.20 19.09
N GLU A 156 -3.50 14.56 19.30
CA GLU A 156 -2.52 14.88 18.28
C GLU A 156 -1.36 13.88 18.35
N GLN A 157 -0.93 13.39 17.20
CA GLN A 157 0.26 12.54 17.08
C GLN A 157 1.49 13.41 16.82
N TYR A 158 2.60 13.10 17.50
CA TYR A 158 3.88 13.80 17.33
C TYR A 158 5.07 12.85 17.54
N ALA A 159 6.28 13.34 17.28
CA ALA A 159 7.53 12.59 17.39
C ALA A 159 7.53 11.28 16.59
N ILE A 160 6.93 11.27 15.41
CA ILE A 160 6.83 10.10 14.55
C ILE A 160 8.23 9.61 14.14
N THR A 161 8.48 8.33 14.36
CA THR A 161 9.73 7.66 13.98
C THR A 161 9.41 6.38 13.24
N GLY A 162 9.68 6.34 11.92
CA GLY A 162 9.41 5.20 11.05
C GLY A 162 10.25 3.98 11.40
N ASN A 163 9.70 2.79 11.14
CA ASN A 163 10.39 1.52 11.34
C ASN A 163 10.28 0.58 10.14
N HIS A 164 9.10 0.37 9.60
CA HIS A 164 8.89 -0.50 8.43
C HIS A 164 7.67 -0.06 7.61
N LEU A 165 7.57 -0.57 6.39
CA LEU A 165 6.41 -0.46 5.54
C LEU A 165 5.84 -1.85 5.28
N ALA A 166 4.63 -2.12 5.73
CA ALA A 166 3.96 -3.41 5.52
C ALA A 166 3.10 -3.38 4.25
N PHE A 167 3.19 -4.41 3.41
CA PHE A 167 2.18 -4.72 2.40
C PHE A 167 1.00 -5.39 3.09
N VAL A 168 -0.20 -4.89 2.86
CA VAL A 168 -1.42 -5.34 3.55
C VAL A 168 -2.61 -5.31 2.58
N PRO A 169 -3.62 -6.16 2.81
CA PRO A 169 -4.85 -6.12 2.01
C PRO A 169 -5.69 -4.86 2.30
N ASN A 170 -5.57 -4.27 3.52
CA ASN A 170 -6.25 -3.04 3.92
C ASN A 170 -5.37 -2.25 4.89
N GLY A 171 -4.93 -1.08 4.47
CA GLY A 171 -4.10 -0.17 5.27
C GLY A 171 -4.94 0.85 6.05
N ARG A 172 -4.51 1.23 7.27
CA ARG A 172 -5.21 2.23 8.10
C ARG A 172 -5.30 3.61 7.43
N ALA A 173 -4.34 3.98 6.60
CA ALA A 173 -4.34 5.24 5.87
C ALA A 173 -5.37 5.25 4.72
N GLY A 174 -5.99 4.10 4.43
CA GLY A 174 -7.00 3.89 3.40
C GLY A 174 -6.39 3.70 2.01
N SER A 175 -7.23 3.44 1.03
CA SER A 175 -6.85 3.11 -0.36
C SER A 175 -6.03 4.19 -1.08
N ARG A 176 -5.93 5.41 -0.53
CA ARG A 176 -5.00 6.45 -1.04
C ARG A 176 -3.52 6.14 -0.73
N CYS A 177 -3.24 5.22 0.19
CA CYS A 177 -1.90 4.74 0.52
C CYS A 177 -1.76 3.31 0.00
N ALA A 178 -1.50 3.19 -1.29
CA ALA A 178 -1.38 1.92 -1.99
C ALA A 178 -0.24 1.96 -3.02
N LEU A 179 0.24 0.79 -3.40
CA LEU A 179 1.20 0.63 -4.49
C LEU A 179 0.53 1.13 -5.78
N GLY A 180 1.16 2.05 -6.45
CA GLY A 180 0.61 2.66 -7.67
C GLY A 180 0.23 1.63 -8.72
N ASP A 181 -0.79 1.93 -9.51
CA ASP A 181 -1.55 1.03 -10.41
C ASP A 181 -2.44 0.03 -9.63
N ALA A 182 -2.69 0.28 -8.34
CA ALA A 182 -3.70 -0.45 -7.59
C ALA A 182 -5.06 -0.29 -8.25
N MET A 183 -5.66 -1.39 -8.68
CA MET A 183 -7.01 -1.37 -9.21
C MET A 183 -8.00 -1.06 -8.08
N PRO A 184 -9.10 -0.33 -8.34
CA PRO A 184 -10.19 -0.20 -7.40
C PRO A 184 -10.61 -1.57 -6.86
N SER A 185 -11.02 -1.65 -5.59
CA SER A 185 -11.34 -2.91 -4.91
C SER A 185 -12.37 -3.78 -5.67
N THR A 186 -13.32 -3.15 -6.38
CA THR A 186 -14.29 -3.82 -7.23
C THR A 186 -13.63 -4.50 -8.45
N THR A 187 -12.70 -3.80 -9.10
CA THR A 187 -11.94 -4.33 -10.25
C THR A 187 -10.99 -5.43 -9.81
N LYS A 188 -10.33 -5.24 -8.67
CA LYS A 188 -9.43 -6.22 -8.05
C LYS A 188 -10.16 -7.52 -7.72
N ASN A 189 -11.31 -7.44 -7.04
CA ASN A 189 -12.14 -8.61 -6.75
C ASN A 189 -12.60 -9.32 -8.04
N TRP A 190 -12.94 -8.56 -9.07
CA TRP A 190 -13.32 -9.10 -10.37
C TRP A 190 -12.16 -9.85 -11.04
N PHE A 191 -10.95 -9.27 -11.06
CA PHE A 191 -9.76 -9.93 -11.61
C PHE A 191 -9.37 -11.18 -10.82
N THR A 192 -9.40 -11.11 -9.50
CA THR A 192 -9.10 -12.27 -8.64
C THR A 192 -10.07 -13.42 -8.90
N ARG A 193 -11.37 -13.12 -9.06
CA ARG A 193 -12.39 -14.09 -9.43
C ARG A 193 -12.16 -14.66 -10.84
N LEU A 194 -11.80 -13.82 -11.80
CA LEU A 194 -11.50 -14.23 -13.16
C LEU A 194 -10.30 -15.17 -13.25
N LEU A 195 -9.20 -14.85 -12.54
CA LEU A 195 -8.02 -15.70 -12.47
C LEU A 195 -8.32 -17.03 -11.77
N LYS A 196 -9.12 -17.01 -10.71
CA LYS A 196 -9.56 -18.19 -10.01
C LYS A 196 -10.42 -19.08 -10.91
N ALA A 197 -11.42 -18.52 -11.60
CA ALA A 197 -12.28 -19.23 -12.53
C ALA A 197 -11.46 -19.87 -13.68
N ARG A 198 -10.45 -19.14 -14.18
CA ARG A 198 -9.51 -19.69 -15.17
C ARG A 198 -8.69 -20.85 -14.61
N LYS A 199 -8.17 -20.74 -13.40
CA LYS A 199 -7.37 -21.79 -12.75
C LYS A 199 -8.18 -23.05 -12.43
N THR A 200 -9.45 -22.88 -12.08
CA THR A 200 -10.39 -23.99 -11.81
C THR A 200 -11.12 -24.47 -13.05
N ASN A 201 -10.87 -23.88 -14.21
CA ASN A 201 -11.56 -24.15 -15.49
C ASN A 201 -13.09 -23.99 -15.39
N ASP A 202 -13.56 -23.02 -14.60
CA ASP A 202 -14.97 -22.70 -14.39
C ASP A 202 -15.45 -21.77 -15.51
N ALA A 203 -15.94 -22.38 -16.59
CA ALA A 203 -16.40 -21.67 -17.77
C ALA A 203 -17.65 -20.80 -17.50
N ALA A 204 -18.52 -21.19 -16.59
CA ALA A 204 -19.72 -20.44 -16.25
C ALA A 204 -19.38 -19.14 -15.49
N GLU A 205 -18.50 -19.22 -14.49
CA GLU A 205 -18.02 -18.05 -13.75
C GLU A 205 -17.18 -17.14 -14.65
N MET A 206 -16.35 -17.68 -15.54
CA MET A 206 -15.60 -16.87 -16.53
C MET A 206 -16.53 -16.09 -17.45
N ALA A 207 -17.56 -16.72 -18.00
CA ALA A 207 -18.53 -16.05 -18.86
C ALA A 207 -19.27 -14.94 -18.09
N ASN A 208 -19.74 -15.22 -16.88
CA ASN A 208 -20.43 -14.23 -16.04
C ASN A 208 -19.55 -13.01 -15.72
N LEU A 209 -18.26 -13.22 -15.44
CA LEU A 209 -17.32 -12.14 -15.13
C LEU A 209 -16.97 -11.31 -16.39
N ILE A 210 -16.88 -11.93 -17.55
CA ILE A 210 -16.63 -11.25 -18.83
C ILE A 210 -17.84 -10.40 -19.25
N ASP A 211 -19.04 -10.91 -19.03
CA ASP A 211 -20.28 -10.22 -19.39
C ASP A 211 -20.64 -9.07 -18.42
N ASN A 212 -20.08 -9.10 -17.20
CA ASN A 212 -20.32 -8.11 -16.15
C ASN A 212 -19.01 -7.53 -15.59
N PRO A 213 -18.23 -6.80 -16.41
CA PRO A 213 -17.03 -6.14 -15.93
C PRO A 213 -17.40 -4.97 -15.00
N PRO A 214 -16.54 -4.58 -14.06
CA PRO A 214 -16.75 -3.38 -13.25
C PRO A 214 -16.69 -2.12 -14.10
N ASP A 215 -17.54 -1.14 -13.80
CA ASP A 215 -17.75 0.10 -14.57
C ASP A 215 -16.46 0.91 -14.85
N ASN A 216 -15.45 0.75 -14.02
CA ASN A 216 -14.17 1.45 -14.17
C ASN A 216 -13.13 0.75 -15.06
N LEU A 217 -13.48 -0.37 -15.69
CA LEU A 217 -12.70 -0.95 -16.79
C LEU A 217 -13.00 -0.29 -18.16
N THR A 218 -14.09 0.47 -18.24
CA THR A 218 -14.42 1.30 -19.39
C THR A 218 -13.87 2.71 -19.19
N GLY A 219 -12.54 2.86 -19.16
CA GLY A 219 -11.90 4.18 -19.17
C GLY A 219 -12.16 4.83 -20.53
N ASP A 220 -12.83 5.98 -20.50
CA ASP A 220 -12.87 6.95 -21.59
C ASP A 220 -11.45 7.54 -21.78
N ASP A 221 -10.62 6.81 -22.51
CA ASP A 221 -9.49 7.40 -23.21
C ASP A 221 -9.67 7.09 -24.69
N ASP A 222 -9.93 8.15 -25.43
CA ASP A 222 -10.12 8.26 -26.87
C ASP A 222 -9.14 7.37 -27.66
N VAL A 223 -9.52 6.11 -27.88
CA VAL A 223 -8.98 5.28 -28.95
C VAL A 223 -10.15 4.80 -29.78
N THR A 224 -10.44 5.55 -30.84
CA THR A 224 -11.29 5.08 -31.91
C THR A 224 -10.70 3.79 -32.50
N SER A 225 -11.09 2.65 -31.97
CA SER A 225 -10.96 1.37 -32.65
C SER A 225 -12.36 0.82 -32.89
N SER A 226 -12.70 0.69 -34.16
CA SER A 226 -13.92 0.07 -34.64
C SER A 226 -14.06 -1.32 -34.01
N MET A 227 -15.02 -1.49 -33.13
CA MET A 227 -15.40 -2.81 -32.61
C MET A 227 -16.25 -3.53 -33.68
N THR A 228 -15.71 -4.62 -34.18
CA THR A 228 -16.51 -5.67 -34.79
C THR A 228 -17.04 -6.58 -33.69
N PRO A 229 -18.31 -7.04 -33.71
CA PRO A 229 -18.84 -7.89 -32.64
C PRO A 229 -18.14 -9.27 -32.69
N GLY A 230 -17.40 -9.59 -31.60
CA GLY A 230 -16.88 -10.94 -31.42
C GLY A 230 -15.37 -11.05 -31.20
N GLY A 231 -14.81 -10.42 -30.19
CA GLY A 231 -13.46 -10.76 -29.80
C GLY A 231 -12.78 -9.74 -28.89
N VAL A 232 -12.65 -10.08 -27.64
CA VAL A 232 -11.70 -9.40 -26.74
C VAL A 232 -10.31 -9.92 -27.07
N VAL A 233 -9.46 -9.10 -27.68
CA VAL A 233 -8.04 -9.42 -27.88
C VAL A 233 -7.28 -8.91 -26.67
N ILE A 234 -6.89 -9.82 -25.78
CA ILE A 234 -5.92 -9.53 -24.71
C ILE A 234 -4.54 -9.73 -25.31
N ASN A 235 -3.85 -8.64 -25.63
CA ASN A 235 -2.43 -8.68 -25.99
C ASN A 235 -1.61 -8.84 -24.70
N LEU A 236 -1.16 -10.06 -24.47
CA LEU A 236 -0.08 -10.38 -23.52
C LEU A 236 1.24 -10.28 -24.29
N ALA A 237 1.91 -9.14 -24.18
CA ALA A 237 3.32 -9.00 -24.54
C ALA A 237 4.15 -8.85 -23.28
#